data_2f2b474ef4fbcce3289fefc893c4240b
#
_entry.id   2f2b474ef4fbcce3289fefc893c4240b
#
_cell.length_a   1.000
_cell.length_b   1.000
_cell.length_c   1.000
_cell.angle_alpha   90.00
_cell.angle_beta   90.00
_cell.angle_gamma   90.00
#
_symmetry.space_group_name_H-M   'P 1'
#
loop_
_entity.id
_entity.type
_entity.pdbx_description
1 polymer ?
#
loop_
_entity_poly.entity_id
_entity_poly.type
_entity_poly.pdbx_seq_one_letter_code
_entity_poly.pdbx_strand_id
1 'polypeptide(L)'
;QFDNGVNAFASYTSVDSDSLWDGTSSRAQSNYRGTARADALSPSVGESLWNTDHRLIAGLDYVMNEGSRRATTFSLFWNAQSGRPYSYTWRRYSLFDYSNNVLAYIPAPGDPNVVYSGVEEGVVLQHIDDLGLSGYGGSIAPRNIGNADYYRSLDMRIAQEIPGFMDDDK
;
A
#
# COMPACT_ATOMS: atom_id res chain seq x y z
N GLN A 1 -22.90 7.09 -20.33
CA GLN A 1 -24.10 6.25 -20.45
C GLN A 1 -24.37 5.99 -21.92
N PHE A 2 -24.67 4.75 -22.27
CA PHE A 2 -24.99 4.35 -23.62
C PHE A 2 -26.49 4.03 -23.70
N ASP A 3 -27.11 4.27 -24.86
CA ASP A 3 -28.57 4.09 -25.05
C ASP A 3 -29.08 2.65 -24.89
N ASN A 4 -28.17 1.69 -24.67
CA ASN A 4 -28.48 0.26 -24.53
C ASN A 4 -28.45 -0.24 -23.08
N GLY A 5 -28.57 0.65 -22.09
CA GLY A 5 -28.54 0.29 -20.64
C GLY A 5 -27.16 -0.02 -20.08
N VAL A 6 -26.10 0.27 -20.84
CA VAL A 6 -24.70 0.10 -20.40
C VAL A 6 -24.15 1.41 -19.85
N ASN A 7 -23.51 1.33 -18.70
CA ASN A 7 -22.77 2.41 -18.08
C ASN A 7 -21.34 1.94 -17.78
N ALA A 8 -20.34 2.70 -18.17
CA ALA A 8 -18.95 2.34 -17.92
C ALA A 8 -18.15 3.57 -17.51
N PHE A 9 -17.20 3.37 -16.60
CA PHE A 9 -16.22 4.38 -16.23
C PHE A 9 -14.86 3.75 -15.96
N ALA A 10 -13.81 4.55 -16.10
CA ALA A 10 -12.47 4.21 -15.67
C ALA A 10 -11.80 5.49 -15.14
N SER A 11 -10.97 5.32 -14.12
CA SER A 11 -10.17 6.40 -13.54
C SER A 11 -8.80 5.89 -13.15
N TYR A 12 -7.78 6.68 -13.48
CA TYR A 12 -6.40 6.44 -13.07
C TYR A 12 -5.93 7.60 -12.21
N THR A 13 -5.29 7.27 -11.10
CA THR A 13 -4.69 8.24 -10.18
C THR A 13 -3.23 7.86 -9.96
N SER A 14 -2.35 8.85 -10.05
CA SER A 14 -0.96 8.74 -9.63
C SER A 14 -0.71 9.76 -8.52
N VAL A 15 -0.10 9.31 -7.44
CA VAL A 15 0.23 10.14 -6.27
C VAL A 15 1.71 9.93 -5.97
N ASP A 16 2.38 11.02 -5.64
CA ASP A 16 3.74 11.05 -5.10
C ASP A 16 3.71 11.98 -3.89
N SER A 17 3.94 11.43 -2.71
CA SER A 17 3.84 12.20 -1.47
C SER A 17 4.89 11.80 -0.46
N ASP A 18 5.57 12.80 0.08
CA ASP A 18 6.53 12.65 1.16
C ASP A 18 5.96 13.11 2.49
N SER A 19 6.47 12.54 3.57
CA SER A 19 6.14 12.96 4.93
C SER A 19 7.36 12.90 5.85
N LEU A 20 7.38 13.76 6.85
CA LEU A 20 8.33 13.66 7.96
C LEU A 20 7.84 12.66 9.02
N TRP A 21 6.54 12.65 9.26
CA TRP A 21 5.85 11.81 10.22
C TRP A 21 4.56 11.25 9.64
N ASP A 22 4.39 9.94 9.71
CA ASP A 22 3.14 9.30 9.33
C ASP A 22 2.19 9.30 10.54
N GLY A 23 1.15 10.13 10.47
CA GLY A 23 0.14 10.24 11.55
C GLY A 23 -0.74 9.01 11.66
N THR A 24 -0.28 7.97 12.36
CA THR A 24 -1.00 6.69 12.50
C THR A 24 -1.80 6.58 13.79
N SER A 25 -1.65 7.53 14.72
CA SER A 25 -2.27 7.52 16.04
C SER A 25 -2.63 8.92 16.53
N SER A 26 -3.66 9.02 17.36
CA SER A 26 -4.01 10.25 18.07
C SER A 26 -3.04 10.62 19.20
N ARG A 27 -2.11 9.73 19.56
CA ARG A 27 -1.12 9.94 20.61
C ARG A 27 0.24 10.26 20.02
N ALA A 28 0.85 11.39 20.40
CA ALA A 28 2.18 11.80 19.95
C ALA A 28 3.26 10.72 20.19
N GLN A 29 3.25 10.07 21.36
CA GLN A 29 4.19 9.00 21.70
C GLN A 29 4.07 7.81 20.76
N SER A 30 2.86 7.41 20.39
CA SER A 30 2.64 6.27 19.46
C SER A 30 3.11 6.61 18.05
N ASN A 31 2.86 7.83 17.57
CA ASN A 31 3.37 8.30 16.29
C ASN A 31 4.91 8.33 16.30
N TYR A 32 5.51 8.86 17.38
CA TYR A 32 6.94 8.89 17.53
C TYR A 32 7.55 7.49 17.52
N ARG A 33 6.97 6.52 18.22
CA ARG A 33 7.44 5.13 18.25
C ARG A 33 7.15 4.36 16.97
N GLY A 34 6.07 4.67 16.28
CA GLY A 34 5.63 3.98 15.05
C GLY A 34 6.38 4.40 13.80
N THR A 35 7.07 5.54 13.80
CA THR A 35 7.78 6.04 12.62
C THR A 35 9.20 5.47 12.56
N ALA A 36 9.54 4.81 11.45
CA ALA A 36 10.89 4.31 11.22
C ALA A 36 11.88 5.46 11.01
N ARG A 37 13.06 5.38 11.61
CA ARG A 37 14.09 6.43 11.59
C ARG A 37 15.48 5.90 11.85
N ALA A 38 16.48 6.61 11.35
CA ALA A 38 17.88 6.32 11.61
C ALA A 38 18.34 6.89 12.97
N ASP A 39 17.85 8.09 13.30
CA ASP A 39 18.15 8.83 14.53
C ASP A 39 16.85 9.26 15.22
N ALA A 40 16.82 9.07 16.54
CA ALA A 40 15.67 9.41 17.37
C ALA A 40 15.38 10.92 17.43
N LEU A 41 16.41 11.76 17.29
CA LEU A 41 16.33 13.21 17.40
C LEU A 41 16.29 13.93 16.04
N SER A 42 16.59 13.22 14.95
CA SER A 42 16.67 13.80 13.61
C SER A 42 15.86 12.95 12.62
N PRO A 43 14.52 13.10 12.59
CA PRO A 43 13.69 12.41 11.64
C PRO A 43 13.99 12.90 10.21
N SER A 44 14.02 11.98 9.26
CA SER A 44 14.21 12.28 7.85
C SER A 44 12.90 12.28 7.10
N VAL A 45 12.78 13.17 6.11
CA VAL A 45 11.71 13.08 5.09
C VAL A 45 11.89 11.79 4.29
N GLY A 46 10.81 11.14 3.97
CA GLY A 46 10.75 9.97 3.12
C GLY A 46 9.34 9.78 2.61
N GLU A 47 9.16 8.83 1.73
CA GLU A 47 7.86 8.52 1.17
C GLU A 47 6.81 8.31 2.27
N SER A 48 5.61 8.89 2.08
CA SER A 48 4.52 8.78 3.04
C SER A 48 3.99 7.34 3.09
N LEU A 49 3.74 6.82 4.29
CA LEU A 49 3.06 5.53 4.48
C LEU A 49 1.68 5.46 3.78
N TRP A 50 1.08 6.61 3.53
CA TRP A 50 -0.23 6.75 2.88
C TRP A 50 -0.12 6.92 1.36
N ASN A 51 1.10 6.93 0.82
CA ASN A 51 1.29 7.02 -0.62
C ASN A 51 0.68 5.80 -1.33
N THR A 52 0.09 6.07 -2.49
CA THR A 52 -0.42 5.06 -3.41
C THR A 52 -0.01 5.51 -4.80
N ASP A 53 1.17 5.08 -5.26
CA ASP A 53 1.80 5.54 -6.49
C ASP A 53 0.86 5.49 -7.68
N HIS A 54 0.12 4.37 -7.78
CA HIS A 54 -0.78 4.12 -8.89
C HIS A 54 -2.06 3.47 -8.39
N ARG A 55 -3.20 4.00 -8.83
CA ARG A 55 -4.51 3.40 -8.62
C ARG A 55 -5.32 3.46 -9.90
N LEU A 56 -5.86 2.33 -10.31
CA LEU A 56 -6.79 2.20 -11.42
C LEU A 56 -8.09 1.61 -10.92
N ILE A 57 -9.19 2.30 -11.20
CA ILE A 57 -10.53 1.79 -10.94
C ILE A 57 -11.32 1.78 -12.24
N ALA A 58 -12.14 0.76 -12.43
CA ALA A 58 -13.05 0.66 -13.56
C ALA A 58 -14.38 0.05 -13.09
N GLY A 59 -15.46 0.52 -13.66
CA GLY A 59 -16.78 0.00 -13.39
C GLY A 59 -17.58 -0.16 -14.67
N LEU A 60 -18.43 -1.18 -14.67
CA LEU A 60 -19.36 -1.48 -15.75
C LEU A 60 -20.69 -1.89 -15.12
N ASP A 61 -21.75 -1.18 -15.48
CA ASP A 61 -23.12 -1.54 -15.14
C ASP A 61 -23.89 -1.86 -16.43
N TYR A 62 -24.71 -2.89 -16.38
CA TYR A 62 -25.66 -3.24 -17.42
C TYR A 62 -27.05 -3.45 -16.83
N VAL A 63 -28.02 -2.69 -17.32
CA VAL A 63 -29.41 -2.79 -16.92
C VAL A 63 -30.19 -3.51 -18.00
N MET A 64 -30.61 -4.74 -17.72
CA MET A 64 -31.49 -5.53 -18.57
C MET A 64 -32.96 -5.19 -18.26
N ASN A 65 -33.78 -4.97 -19.29
CA ASN A 65 -35.19 -4.57 -19.20
C ASN A 65 -35.37 -3.23 -18.49
N GLU A 66 -34.52 -2.23 -18.79
CA GLU A 66 -34.61 -0.87 -18.28
C GLU A 66 -36.02 -0.30 -18.44
N GLY A 67 -36.56 0.35 -17.40
CA GLY A 67 -37.91 0.87 -17.36
C GLY A 67 -39.02 -0.15 -17.07
N SER A 68 -38.67 -1.43 -16.91
CA SER A 68 -39.59 -2.49 -16.48
C SER A 68 -39.63 -2.58 -14.95
N ARG A 69 -40.80 -2.95 -14.36
CA ARG A 69 -40.88 -3.29 -12.92
C ARG A 69 -40.09 -4.54 -12.51
N ARG A 70 -39.33 -5.14 -13.46
CA ARG A 70 -38.47 -6.32 -13.26
C ARG A 70 -37.10 -6.09 -13.89
N ALA A 71 -36.59 -4.89 -13.82
CA ALA A 71 -35.24 -4.60 -14.28
C ALA A 71 -34.20 -5.38 -13.50
N THR A 72 -33.18 -5.90 -14.21
CA THR A 72 -32.05 -6.59 -13.58
C THR A 72 -30.78 -5.81 -13.87
N THR A 73 -30.06 -5.43 -12.83
CA THR A 73 -28.79 -4.72 -12.93
C THR A 73 -27.63 -5.67 -12.64
N PHE A 74 -26.69 -5.73 -13.56
CA PHE A 74 -25.39 -6.39 -13.39
C PHE A 74 -24.33 -5.32 -13.24
N SER A 75 -23.56 -5.38 -12.16
CA SER A 75 -22.47 -4.44 -11.89
C SER A 75 -21.15 -5.19 -11.72
N LEU A 76 -20.11 -4.70 -12.37
CA LEU A 76 -18.73 -5.10 -12.16
C LEU A 76 -17.94 -3.89 -11.69
N PHE A 77 -17.14 -4.06 -10.64
CA PHE A 77 -16.21 -3.04 -10.17
C PHE A 77 -14.83 -3.66 -10.00
N TRP A 78 -13.85 -3.07 -10.68
CA TRP A 78 -12.47 -3.47 -10.60
C TRP A 78 -11.62 -2.35 -9.99
N ASN A 79 -10.77 -2.75 -9.04
CA ASN A 79 -9.79 -1.87 -8.40
C ASN A 79 -8.42 -2.54 -8.42
N ALA A 80 -7.42 -1.80 -8.86
CA ALA A 80 -6.02 -2.19 -8.78
C ALA A 80 -5.21 -1.01 -8.27
N GLN A 81 -4.35 -1.25 -7.29
CA GLN A 81 -3.51 -0.19 -6.73
C GLN A 81 -2.14 -0.74 -6.31
N SER A 82 -1.14 0.13 -6.30
CA SER A 82 0.17 -0.18 -5.72
C SER A 82 0.04 -0.52 -4.25
N GLY A 83 0.91 -1.40 -3.77
CA GLY A 83 1.01 -1.71 -2.36
C GLY A 83 1.45 -0.50 -1.54
N ARG A 84 1.26 -0.59 -0.22
CA ARG A 84 1.70 0.48 0.68
C ARG A 84 3.21 0.44 0.85
N PRO A 85 3.87 1.60 0.95
CA PRO A 85 5.27 1.68 1.32
C PRO A 85 5.54 1.09 2.70
N TYR A 86 6.72 0.52 2.87
CA TYR A 86 7.21 0.04 4.17
C TYR A 86 8.70 0.26 4.31
N SER A 87 9.17 0.30 5.56
CA SER A 87 10.58 0.50 5.89
C SER A 87 11.25 -0.81 6.29
N TYR A 88 12.50 -0.98 5.89
CA TYR A 88 13.36 -2.03 6.41
C TYR A 88 13.93 -1.60 7.77
N THR A 89 13.64 -2.36 8.83
CA THR A 89 14.02 -2.03 10.20
C THR A 89 14.65 -3.21 10.91
N TRP A 90 15.53 -2.94 11.86
CA TRP A 90 16.06 -3.95 12.76
C TRP A 90 15.00 -4.37 13.79
N ARG A 91 14.80 -5.66 13.91
CA ARG A 91 13.89 -6.21 14.91
C ARG A 91 14.60 -6.32 16.26
N ARG A 92 14.03 -5.70 17.31
CA ARG A 92 14.44 -5.82 18.73
C ARG A 92 15.68 -5.06 19.19
N TYR A 93 16.38 -4.32 18.37
CA TYR A 93 17.55 -3.59 18.82
C TYR A 93 17.42 -2.11 18.50
N SER A 94 16.64 -1.43 19.35
CA SER A 94 16.84 -0.01 19.50
C SER A 94 17.76 0.17 20.71
N LEU A 95 18.90 0.79 20.52
CA LEU A 95 19.77 1.24 21.62
C LEU A 95 19.08 2.30 22.49
N PHE A 96 17.98 2.87 22.03
CA PHE A 96 17.34 4.04 22.62
C PHE A 96 15.86 3.84 23.00
N ASP A 97 15.21 2.82 22.43
CA ASP A 97 13.79 2.55 22.65
C ASP A 97 13.49 1.10 22.27
N TYR A 98 12.71 0.38 23.05
CA TYR A 98 12.30 -1.01 22.76
C TYR A 98 11.41 -1.16 21.54
N SER A 99 11.42 -0.19 20.62
CA SER A 99 10.64 -0.15 19.40
C SER A 99 11.41 -0.71 18.20
N ASN A 100 10.71 -1.42 17.32
CA ASN A 100 11.26 -2.01 16.09
C ASN A 100 11.28 -0.99 14.94
N ASN A 101 11.75 0.21 15.17
CA ASN A 101 11.66 1.33 14.21
C ASN A 101 13.01 1.93 13.80
N VAL A 102 14.12 1.29 14.15
CA VAL A 102 15.43 1.70 13.68
C VAL A 102 15.63 1.20 12.26
N LEU A 103 15.85 2.12 11.32
CA LEU A 103 16.10 1.80 9.93
C LEU A 103 17.34 0.90 9.78
N ALA A 104 17.27 -0.05 8.87
CA ALA A 104 18.32 -1.02 8.66
C ALA A 104 19.53 -0.38 7.98
N TYR A 105 20.71 -0.65 8.53
CA TYR A 105 21.96 -0.41 7.84
C TYR A 105 22.16 -1.52 6.80
N ILE A 106 22.47 -1.15 5.58
CA ILE A 106 22.70 -2.06 4.46
C ILE A 106 24.21 -2.21 4.27
N PRO A 107 24.81 -3.38 4.57
CA PRO A 107 26.24 -3.56 4.40
C PRO A 107 26.64 -3.54 2.93
N ALA A 108 27.81 -2.96 2.66
CA ALA A 108 28.51 -3.09 1.38
C ALA A 108 29.41 -4.35 1.40
N PRO A 109 29.84 -4.87 0.24
CA PRO A 109 30.85 -5.93 0.19
C PRO A 109 32.14 -5.51 0.91
N GLY A 110 32.60 -6.34 1.87
CA GLY A 110 33.78 -6.07 2.67
C GLY A 110 33.62 -4.92 3.68
N ASP A 111 32.40 -4.62 4.12
CA ASP A 111 32.10 -3.52 5.02
C ASP A 111 32.76 -3.69 6.40
N PRO A 112 33.68 -2.78 6.81
CA PRO A 112 34.38 -2.90 8.09
C PRO A 112 33.49 -2.67 9.31
N ASN A 113 32.29 -2.12 9.13
CA ASN A 113 31.33 -1.84 10.20
C ASN A 113 30.47 -3.05 10.56
N VAL A 114 30.56 -4.15 9.79
CA VAL A 114 29.69 -5.33 9.95
C VAL A 114 30.53 -6.57 10.26
N VAL A 115 30.08 -7.31 11.25
CA VAL A 115 30.66 -8.64 11.59
C VAL A 115 29.58 -9.69 11.35
N TYR A 116 29.88 -10.61 10.44
CA TYR A 116 28.99 -11.74 10.14
C TYR A 116 29.24 -12.86 11.13
N SER A 117 28.21 -13.28 11.86
CA SER A 117 28.29 -14.38 12.84
C SER A 117 27.22 -15.44 12.51
N GLY A 118 27.67 -16.65 12.20
CA GLY A 118 26.77 -17.78 11.87
C GLY A 118 26.15 -17.72 10.47
N VAL A 119 26.55 -16.76 9.64
CA VAL A 119 26.15 -16.62 8.23
C VAL A 119 27.32 -16.10 7.41
N GLU A 120 27.45 -16.55 6.18
CA GLU A 120 28.44 -16.03 5.24
C GLU A 120 28.03 -14.69 4.65
N GLU A 121 28.99 -13.78 4.48
CA GLU A 121 28.76 -12.46 3.87
C GLU A 121 28.03 -12.55 2.53
N GLY A 122 28.46 -13.46 1.64
CA GLY A 122 27.84 -13.63 0.32
C GLY A 122 26.36 -13.95 0.35
N VAL A 123 25.90 -14.72 1.35
CA VAL A 123 24.48 -15.04 1.53
C VAL A 123 23.69 -13.80 1.93
N VAL A 124 24.25 -12.97 2.81
CA VAL A 124 23.60 -11.71 3.23
C VAL A 124 23.53 -10.72 2.06
N LEU A 125 24.62 -10.56 1.33
CA LEU A 125 24.67 -9.66 0.18
C LEU A 125 23.72 -10.09 -0.94
N GLN A 126 23.59 -11.40 -1.19
CA GLN A 126 22.62 -11.93 -2.14
C GLN A 126 21.19 -11.60 -1.69
N HIS A 127 20.87 -11.77 -0.41
CA HIS A 127 19.55 -11.42 0.12
C HIS A 127 19.25 -9.92 0.00
N ILE A 128 20.24 -9.06 0.22
CA ILE A 128 20.15 -7.61 0.02
C ILE A 128 19.85 -7.29 -1.44
N ASP A 129 20.50 -8.00 -2.37
CA ASP A 129 20.25 -7.84 -3.81
C ASP A 129 18.84 -8.29 -4.20
N ASP A 130 18.42 -9.44 -3.70
CA ASP A 130 17.06 -9.97 -3.92
C ASP A 130 15.95 -9.00 -3.42
N LEU A 131 16.27 -8.21 -2.39
CA LEU A 131 15.39 -7.16 -1.85
C LEU A 131 15.49 -5.83 -2.62
N GLY A 132 16.39 -5.72 -3.61
CA GLY A 132 16.62 -4.49 -4.37
C GLY A 132 17.32 -3.38 -3.58
N LEU A 133 18.02 -3.74 -2.49
CA LEU A 133 18.66 -2.79 -1.58
C LEU A 133 20.16 -2.56 -1.85
N SER A 134 20.77 -3.23 -2.83
CA SER A 134 22.20 -3.15 -3.14
C SER A 134 22.68 -1.73 -3.42
N GLY A 135 21.82 -0.86 -3.95
CA GLY A 135 22.11 0.55 -4.20
C GLY A 135 22.37 1.39 -2.92
N TYR A 136 22.06 0.86 -1.75
CA TYR A 136 22.24 1.52 -0.44
C TYR A 136 23.40 0.94 0.36
N GLY A 137 24.23 0.09 -0.25
CA GLY A 137 25.39 -0.53 0.42
C GLY A 137 26.28 0.50 1.12
N GLY A 138 26.64 0.23 2.39
CA GLY A 138 27.41 1.12 3.25
C GLY A 138 26.59 2.25 3.90
N SER A 139 25.26 2.23 3.80
CA SER A 139 24.40 3.28 4.34
C SER A 139 23.13 2.75 5.02
N ILE A 140 22.40 3.63 5.67
CA ILE A 140 21.07 3.30 6.26
C ILE A 140 20.03 3.39 5.16
N ALA A 141 19.18 2.35 5.05
CA ALA A 141 18.07 2.35 4.11
C ALA A 141 17.13 3.54 4.38
N PRO A 142 16.68 4.26 3.35
CA PRO A 142 15.68 5.29 3.51
C PRO A 142 14.37 4.76 4.09
N ARG A 143 13.61 5.65 4.71
CA ARG A 143 12.29 5.32 5.23
C ARG A 143 11.31 5.06 4.09
N ASN A 144 10.47 4.03 4.25
CA ASN A 144 9.38 3.67 3.35
C ASN A 144 9.80 3.36 1.89
N ILE A 145 11.02 2.83 1.72
CA ILE A 145 11.58 2.51 0.39
C ILE A 145 11.07 1.20 -0.21
N GLY A 146 10.58 0.28 0.62
CA GLY A 146 9.97 -0.96 0.15
C GLY A 146 8.50 -0.74 -0.19
N ASN A 147 8.01 -1.42 -1.22
CA ASN A 147 6.59 -1.43 -1.58
C ASN A 147 6.00 -2.83 -1.43
N ALA A 148 4.84 -2.92 -0.80
CA ALA A 148 4.08 -4.16 -0.75
C ALA A 148 3.56 -4.53 -2.15
N ASP A 149 3.12 -5.78 -2.32
CA ASP A 149 2.55 -6.24 -3.57
C ASP A 149 1.30 -5.46 -3.99
N TYR A 150 1.05 -5.42 -5.29
CA TYR A 150 -0.15 -4.81 -5.86
C TYR A 150 -1.41 -5.47 -5.30
N TYR A 151 -2.33 -4.65 -4.82
CA TYR A 151 -3.67 -5.08 -4.46
C TYR A 151 -4.58 -5.03 -5.68
N ARG A 152 -5.38 -6.08 -5.90
CA ARG A 152 -6.39 -6.14 -6.96
C ARG A 152 -7.66 -6.76 -6.41
N SER A 153 -8.80 -6.17 -6.74
CA SER A 153 -10.12 -6.74 -6.44
C SER A 153 -11.04 -6.63 -7.64
N LEU A 154 -11.92 -7.60 -7.78
CA LEU A 154 -13.03 -7.59 -8.71
C LEU A 154 -14.30 -7.94 -7.93
N ASP A 155 -15.21 -6.98 -7.87
CA ASP A 155 -16.49 -7.12 -7.20
C ASP A 155 -17.59 -7.25 -8.25
N MET A 156 -18.53 -8.17 -8.02
CA MET A 156 -19.69 -8.38 -8.87
C MET A 156 -20.96 -8.27 -8.03
N ARG A 157 -21.94 -7.55 -8.56
CA ARG A 157 -23.27 -7.41 -7.97
C ARG A 157 -24.33 -7.73 -9.01
N ILE A 158 -25.36 -8.47 -8.59
CA ILE A 158 -26.59 -8.67 -9.37
C ILE A 158 -27.74 -8.17 -8.49
N ALA A 159 -28.54 -7.25 -9.03
CA ALA A 159 -29.71 -6.72 -8.36
C ALA A 159 -30.93 -6.87 -9.26
N GLN A 160 -32.01 -7.46 -8.72
CA GLN A 160 -33.29 -7.67 -9.40
C GLN A 160 -34.37 -6.82 -8.74
N GLU A 161 -35.06 -6.01 -9.51
CA GLU A 161 -36.28 -5.34 -9.05
C GLU A 161 -37.42 -6.37 -8.92
N ILE A 162 -38.07 -6.37 -7.76
CA ILE A 162 -39.22 -7.22 -7.48
C ILE A 162 -40.44 -6.31 -7.32
N PRO A 163 -41.51 -6.49 -8.13
CA PRO A 163 -42.73 -5.72 -7.95
C PRO A 163 -43.28 -5.88 -6.52
N GLY A 164 -43.63 -4.79 -5.87
CA GLY A 164 -44.21 -4.82 -4.55
C GLY A 164 -45.56 -5.56 -4.58
N PHE A 165 -45.93 -6.21 -3.45
CA PHE A 165 -47.23 -6.88 -3.28
C PHE A 165 -48.38 -5.90 -3.08
N MET A 166 -48.09 -4.59 -2.96
CA MET A 166 -49.12 -3.56 -2.88
C MET A 166 -49.23 -2.91 -4.24
N ASP A 167 -50.27 -3.23 -4.97
CA ASP A 167 -50.74 -2.45 -6.11
C ASP A 167 -51.29 -1.12 -5.55
N ASP A 168 -50.49 -0.07 -5.57
CA ASP A 168 -50.98 1.30 -5.51
C ASP A 168 -51.58 1.68 -6.87
N ASP A 169 -52.67 1.03 -7.23
CA ASP A 169 -53.60 1.53 -8.23
C ASP A 169 -54.36 2.72 -7.62
N LYS A 170 -53.79 3.93 -7.71
CA LYS A 170 -54.52 5.20 -7.73
C LYS A 170 -53.84 6.21 -8.64
#